data_a43de253ca2b0556c14aae6d9f263d85
#
_entry.id   a43de253ca2b0556c14aae6d9f263d85
#
_cell.length_a   1.000
_cell.length_b   1.000
_cell.length_c   1.000
_cell.angle_alpha   90.00
_cell.angle_beta   90.00
_cell.angle_gamma   90.00
#
_symmetry.space_group_name_H-M   'P 1'
#
loop_
_entity.id
_entity.type
_entity.pdbx_description
1 polymer ?
#
loop_
_entity_poly.entity_id
_entity_poly.type
_entity_poly.pdbx_seq_one_letter_code
_entity_poly.pdbx_strand_id
1 'polypeptide(L)'
;MEESLLITNGPVRSFYNELIENLNSCSQFKISVAFITYGGLQVLLETLKALETRDIHGEILTTTYKEMTSPQVLERLSKFKNIHLKIYVPPTQNDGFHAKGYLFHKTSLESEKWTVIIGSSNITGRALKTNVEWNVLQNENCGEQQEPGVFTKSVLDEFETLWQSPWAKEYSDEFLISYRDYLAKVKRHQKQESKLYFHTTVLQTKIPRP
;
A
#
# COMPACT_ATOMS: atom_id res chain seq x y z
N MET A 1 8.51 -10.16 25.06
CA MET A 1 9.08 -8.81 25.30
C MET A 1 8.71 -7.99 24.08
N GLU A 2 8.03 -6.86 24.28
CA GLU A 2 7.68 -5.92 23.20
C GLU A 2 8.82 -4.95 22.98
N GLU A 3 9.19 -4.72 21.74
CA GLU A 3 10.19 -3.74 21.33
C GLU A 3 9.60 -2.81 20.28
N SER A 4 9.61 -1.51 20.53
CA SER A 4 9.14 -0.49 19.59
C SER A 4 10.32 0.35 19.10
N LEU A 5 10.39 0.55 17.78
CA LEU A 5 11.48 1.26 17.12
C LEU A 5 10.93 2.30 16.14
N LEU A 6 11.56 3.46 16.09
CA LEU A 6 11.33 4.44 15.03
C LEU A 6 12.17 4.06 13.81
N ILE A 7 11.51 3.86 12.68
CA ILE A 7 12.11 3.57 11.39
C ILE A 7 11.98 4.81 10.49
N THR A 8 13.12 5.28 10.04
CA THR A 8 13.20 6.38 9.06
C THR A 8 13.99 5.91 7.84
N ASN A 9 14.15 6.74 6.82
CA ASN A 9 15.07 6.45 5.71
C ASN A 9 16.46 7.06 5.96
N GLY A 10 16.92 6.98 7.21
CA GLY A 10 18.24 7.45 7.62
C GLY A 10 19.37 6.44 7.37
N PRO A 11 20.63 6.82 7.64
CA PRO A 11 21.80 5.97 7.34
C PRO A 11 21.89 4.71 8.21
N VAL A 12 21.27 4.71 9.39
CA VAL A 12 21.36 3.60 10.35
C VAL A 12 20.28 2.55 10.07
N ARG A 13 19.07 2.97 9.69
CA ARG A 13 17.93 2.09 9.50
C ARG A 13 17.01 2.66 8.42
N SER A 14 16.63 1.84 7.44
CA SER A 14 15.74 2.25 6.38
C SER A 14 14.46 1.42 6.36
N PHE A 15 13.34 2.03 6.04
CA PHE A 15 12.07 1.34 5.91
C PHE A 15 12.15 0.20 4.87
N TYR A 16 12.86 0.42 3.76
CA TYR A 16 13.06 -0.62 2.75
C TYR A 16 13.72 -1.88 3.30
N ASN A 17 14.80 -1.73 4.07
CA ASN A 17 15.51 -2.88 4.63
C ASN A 17 14.64 -3.65 5.63
N GLU A 18 13.92 -2.95 6.51
CA GLU A 18 12.98 -3.58 7.44
C GLU A 18 11.86 -4.31 6.72
N LEU A 19 11.29 -3.71 5.67
CA LEU A 19 10.26 -4.33 4.86
C LEU A 19 10.74 -5.62 4.21
N ILE A 20 11.94 -5.60 3.58
CA ILE A 20 12.53 -6.76 2.93
C ILE A 20 12.89 -7.86 3.94
N GLU A 21 13.47 -7.51 5.08
CA GLU A 21 13.82 -8.48 6.13
C GLU A 21 12.58 -9.21 6.66
N ASN A 22 11.53 -8.46 6.97
CA ASN A 22 10.28 -9.04 7.48
C ASN A 22 9.58 -9.89 6.41
N LEU A 23 9.49 -9.44 5.15
CA LEU A 23 8.95 -10.25 4.05
C LEU A 23 9.75 -11.55 3.86
N ASN A 24 11.08 -11.49 3.91
CA ASN A 24 11.92 -12.67 3.72
C ASN A 24 11.80 -13.69 4.85
N SER A 25 11.44 -13.26 6.06
CA SER A 25 11.41 -14.12 7.25
C SER A 25 9.99 -14.51 7.70
N CYS A 26 8.93 -13.91 7.17
CA CYS A 26 7.56 -14.21 7.58
C CYS A 26 7.05 -15.56 7.06
N SER A 27 6.03 -16.08 7.75
CA SER A 27 5.20 -17.22 7.34
C SER A 27 3.91 -16.76 6.65
N GLN A 28 3.48 -15.52 6.91
CA GLN A 28 2.39 -14.81 6.21
C GLN A 28 2.52 -13.31 6.42
N PHE A 29 1.89 -12.53 5.54
CA PHE A 29 1.89 -11.08 5.67
C PHE A 29 0.56 -10.45 5.26
N LYS A 30 0.26 -9.29 5.86
CA LYS A 30 -0.85 -8.42 5.48
C LYS A 30 -0.32 -7.00 5.27
N ILE A 31 -0.72 -6.37 4.16
CA ILE A 31 -0.30 -5.01 3.81
C ILE A 31 -1.52 -4.19 3.46
N SER A 32 -1.71 -3.06 4.16
CA SER A 32 -2.73 -2.07 3.85
C SER A 32 -2.04 -0.76 3.51
N VAL A 33 -2.05 -0.35 2.23
CA VAL A 33 -1.36 0.86 1.78
C VAL A 33 -2.19 1.65 0.77
N ALA A 34 -2.20 2.98 0.94
CA ALA A 34 -2.92 3.84 0.02
C ALA A 34 -2.36 3.77 -1.41
N PHE A 35 -1.03 3.79 -1.57
CA PHE A 35 -0.43 3.90 -2.89
C PHE A 35 0.64 2.85 -3.13
N ILE A 36 0.51 2.19 -4.28
CA ILE A 36 1.55 1.30 -4.81
C ILE A 36 1.92 1.83 -6.21
N THR A 37 3.12 2.36 -6.35
CA THR A 37 3.61 2.81 -7.66
C THR A 37 4.41 1.72 -8.36
N TYR A 38 4.54 1.83 -9.68
CA TYR A 38 5.35 0.88 -10.44
C TYR A 38 6.80 0.82 -9.93
N GLY A 39 7.43 1.97 -9.65
CA GLY A 39 8.78 2.02 -9.08
C GLY A 39 8.89 1.43 -7.68
N GLY A 40 7.82 1.53 -6.86
CA GLY A 40 7.75 0.86 -5.56
C GLY A 40 7.63 -0.65 -5.70
N LEU A 41 6.74 -1.11 -6.58
CA LEU A 41 6.58 -2.54 -6.84
C LEU A 41 7.85 -3.16 -7.45
N GLN A 42 8.52 -2.45 -8.36
CA GLN A 42 9.71 -2.93 -9.04
C GLN A 42 10.82 -3.37 -8.07
N VAL A 43 11.03 -2.62 -6.99
CA VAL A 43 12.08 -2.95 -6.01
C VAL A 43 11.69 -4.11 -5.08
N LEU A 44 10.42 -4.52 -5.05
CA LEU A 44 9.92 -5.65 -4.27
C LEU A 44 9.75 -6.92 -5.09
N LEU A 45 9.86 -6.87 -6.44
CA LEU A 45 9.51 -7.99 -7.31
C LEU A 45 10.27 -9.28 -7.00
N GLU A 46 11.56 -9.21 -6.74
CA GLU A 46 12.37 -10.41 -6.45
C GLU A 46 11.95 -11.03 -5.10
N THR A 47 11.68 -10.19 -4.09
CA THR A 47 11.17 -10.66 -2.80
C THR A 47 9.80 -11.30 -2.95
N LEU A 48 8.87 -10.69 -3.71
CA LEU A 48 7.53 -11.24 -3.94
C LEU A 48 7.58 -12.57 -4.70
N LYS A 49 8.47 -12.73 -5.68
CA LYS A 49 8.72 -14.02 -6.37
C LYS A 49 9.28 -15.08 -5.40
N ALA A 50 10.20 -14.70 -4.53
CA ALA A 50 10.74 -15.62 -3.52
C ALA A 50 9.65 -16.06 -2.53
N LEU A 51 8.73 -15.18 -2.15
CA LEU A 51 7.55 -15.51 -1.33
C LEU A 51 6.62 -16.47 -2.08
N GLU A 52 6.34 -16.24 -3.36
CA GLU A 52 5.53 -17.12 -4.17
C GLU A 52 6.17 -18.51 -4.29
N THR A 53 7.48 -18.60 -4.52
CA THR A 53 8.21 -19.89 -4.59
C THR A 53 8.12 -20.67 -3.29
N ARG A 54 8.06 -19.99 -2.14
CA ARG A 54 7.92 -20.59 -0.81
C ARG A 54 6.47 -20.79 -0.38
N ASP A 55 5.51 -20.44 -1.23
CA ASP A 55 4.06 -20.48 -0.95
C ASP A 55 3.66 -19.68 0.30
N ILE A 56 4.32 -18.55 0.54
CA ILE A 56 4.02 -17.66 1.65
C ILE A 56 2.81 -16.81 1.30
N HIS A 57 1.70 -17.03 2.00
CA HIS A 57 0.46 -16.31 1.76
C HIS A 57 0.55 -14.83 2.15
N GLY A 58 0.02 -13.97 1.29
CA GLY A 58 -0.04 -12.52 1.50
C GLY A 58 -1.38 -11.92 1.14
N GLU A 59 -1.85 -11.00 1.95
CA GLU A 59 -3.02 -10.17 1.69
C GLU A 59 -2.59 -8.72 1.47
N ILE A 60 -2.99 -8.15 0.34
CA ILE A 60 -2.68 -6.74 0.02
C ILE A 60 -3.97 -5.98 -0.22
N LEU A 61 -4.21 -4.96 0.60
CA LEU A 61 -5.27 -3.98 0.42
C LEU A 61 -4.66 -2.66 -0.02
N THR A 62 -5.04 -2.18 -1.20
CA THR A 62 -4.66 -0.87 -1.71
C THR A 62 -5.88 -0.11 -2.22
N THR A 63 -5.73 1.07 -2.80
CA THR A 63 -6.86 1.86 -3.27
C THR A 63 -6.61 2.49 -4.63
N THR A 64 -7.69 2.86 -5.30
CA THR A 64 -7.68 3.73 -6.48
C THR A 64 -7.74 5.23 -6.14
N TYR A 65 -7.77 5.57 -4.85
CA TYR A 65 -7.84 6.96 -4.37
C TYR A 65 -6.72 7.82 -4.98
N LYS A 66 -7.09 8.98 -5.51
CA LYS A 66 -6.19 9.91 -6.22
C LYS A 66 -5.45 9.31 -7.43
N GLU A 67 -5.93 8.21 -7.98
CA GLU A 67 -5.38 7.54 -9.18
C GLU A 67 -3.87 7.20 -9.09
N MET A 68 -3.34 7.11 -7.86
CA MET A 68 -1.89 6.90 -7.63
C MET A 68 -1.45 5.44 -7.84
N THR A 69 -2.34 4.48 -7.61
CA THR A 69 -2.08 3.07 -7.91
C THR A 69 -2.52 2.77 -9.35
N SER A 70 -1.57 2.54 -10.24
CA SER A 70 -1.88 2.37 -11.66
C SER A 70 -2.45 0.98 -11.98
N PRO A 71 -3.24 0.84 -13.07
CA PRO A 71 -3.72 -0.47 -13.53
C PRO A 71 -2.61 -1.50 -13.75
N GLN A 72 -1.44 -1.09 -14.23
CA GLN A 72 -0.30 -1.98 -14.45
C GLN A 72 0.24 -2.57 -13.14
N VAL A 73 0.18 -1.81 -12.05
CA VAL A 73 0.58 -2.30 -10.71
C VAL A 73 -0.39 -3.35 -10.22
N LEU A 74 -1.70 -3.10 -10.32
CA LEU A 74 -2.74 -4.05 -9.91
C LEU A 74 -2.65 -5.34 -10.71
N GLU A 75 -2.53 -5.23 -12.04
CA GLU A 75 -2.35 -6.37 -12.94
C GLU A 75 -1.06 -7.16 -12.62
N ARG A 76 0.01 -6.49 -12.23
CA ARG A 76 1.27 -7.17 -11.89
C ARG A 76 1.17 -7.91 -10.56
N LEU A 77 0.53 -7.31 -9.56
CA LEU A 77 0.31 -7.94 -8.26
C LEU A 77 -0.63 -9.15 -8.36
N SER A 78 -1.68 -9.07 -9.17
CA SER A 78 -2.64 -10.18 -9.34
C SER A 78 -2.05 -11.43 -9.99
N LYS A 79 -0.85 -11.35 -10.57
CA LYS A 79 -0.15 -12.51 -11.16
C LYS A 79 0.56 -13.38 -10.14
N PHE A 80 0.75 -12.90 -8.90
CA PHE A 80 1.30 -13.70 -7.82
C PHE A 80 0.22 -14.59 -7.22
N LYS A 81 0.39 -15.91 -7.30
CA LYS A 81 -0.62 -16.90 -6.87
C LYS A 81 -0.81 -16.95 -5.35
N ASN A 82 0.22 -16.54 -4.61
CA ASN A 82 0.23 -16.49 -3.16
C ASN A 82 -0.29 -15.18 -2.59
N ILE A 83 -0.65 -14.20 -3.44
CA ILE A 83 -1.13 -12.88 -3.02
C ILE A 83 -2.63 -12.76 -3.30
N HIS A 84 -3.40 -12.54 -2.23
CA HIS A 84 -4.78 -12.12 -2.33
C HIS A 84 -4.83 -10.59 -2.37
N LEU A 85 -5.31 -10.04 -3.49
CA LEU A 85 -5.34 -8.60 -3.74
C LEU A 85 -6.77 -8.07 -3.69
N LYS A 86 -7.01 -7.12 -2.80
CA LYS A 86 -8.24 -6.32 -2.78
C LYS A 86 -7.95 -4.84 -3.01
N ILE A 87 -8.94 -4.17 -3.60
CA ILE A 87 -8.87 -2.74 -3.90
C ILE A 87 -9.99 -2.03 -3.14
N TYR A 88 -9.63 -1.17 -2.20
CA TYR A 88 -10.58 -0.31 -1.52
C TYR A 88 -11.00 0.82 -2.45
N VAL A 89 -12.27 0.82 -2.82
CA VAL A 89 -12.89 1.86 -3.64
C VAL A 89 -13.72 2.74 -2.72
N PRO A 90 -13.28 3.97 -2.40
CA PRO A 90 -14.02 4.84 -1.47
C PRO A 90 -15.46 5.06 -1.92
N PRO A 91 -16.43 5.11 -1.00
CA PRO A 91 -17.84 5.29 -1.33
C PRO A 91 -18.13 6.64 -2.00
N THR A 92 -17.38 7.67 -1.65
CA THR A 92 -17.45 8.99 -2.29
C THR A 92 -16.05 9.53 -2.61
N GLN A 93 -15.96 10.56 -3.45
CA GLN A 93 -14.69 11.23 -3.75
C GLN A 93 -14.08 11.97 -2.54
N ASN A 94 -14.90 12.29 -1.53
CA ASN A 94 -14.45 12.96 -0.32
C ASN A 94 -13.92 11.97 0.72
N ASP A 95 -14.24 10.68 0.58
CA ASP A 95 -13.75 9.64 1.47
C ASP A 95 -12.36 9.21 1.02
N GLY A 96 -11.39 9.30 1.93
CA GLY A 96 -10.02 8.92 1.65
C GLY A 96 -9.67 7.55 2.23
N PHE A 97 -8.89 6.76 1.51
CA PHE A 97 -8.16 5.64 2.08
C PHE A 97 -6.68 6.03 2.12
N HIS A 98 -6.13 6.17 3.32
CA HIS A 98 -4.75 6.64 3.49
C HIS A 98 -3.93 5.80 4.48
N ALA A 99 -4.39 4.59 4.80
CA ALA A 99 -3.70 3.65 5.67
C ALA A 99 -2.32 3.26 5.11
N LYS A 100 -1.36 3.01 5.99
CA LYS A 100 -0.07 2.39 5.71
C LYS A 100 0.30 1.53 6.90
N GLY A 101 -0.10 0.28 6.81
CA GLY A 101 0.14 -0.76 7.80
C GLY A 101 0.73 -2.00 7.13
N TYR A 102 1.72 -2.57 7.78
CA TYR A 102 2.41 -3.78 7.33
C TYR A 102 2.47 -4.72 8.54
N LEU A 103 1.93 -5.92 8.38
CA LEU A 103 1.86 -6.92 9.42
C LEU A 103 2.54 -8.18 8.92
N PHE A 104 3.44 -8.71 9.70
CA PHE A 104 4.19 -9.92 9.40
C PHE A 104 4.03 -10.89 10.54
N HIS A 105 3.61 -12.10 10.23
CA HIS A 105 3.55 -13.19 11.18
C HIS A 105 4.64 -14.20 10.84
N LYS A 106 5.41 -14.58 11.82
CA LYS A 106 6.44 -15.60 11.71
C LYS A 106 6.16 -16.68 12.73
N THR A 107 5.92 -17.88 12.24
CA THR A 107 5.74 -19.09 13.04
C THR A 107 7.03 -19.90 13.01
N SER A 108 7.48 -20.36 14.17
CA SER A 108 8.54 -21.35 14.34
C SER A 108 8.06 -22.49 15.24
N LEU A 109 8.86 -23.56 15.41
CA LEU A 109 8.49 -24.71 16.22
C LEU A 109 8.28 -24.34 17.71
N GLU A 110 8.86 -23.25 18.20
CA GLU A 110 8.89 -22.90 19.64
C GLU A 110 8.27 -21.54 19.95
N SER A 111 7.93 -20.75 18.93
CA SER A 111 7.45 -19.39 19.15
C SER A 111 6.73 -18.82 17.93
N GLU A 112 5.84 -17.90 18.21
CA GLU A 112 5.23 -17.01 17.21
C GLU A 112 5.73 -15.58 17.42
N LYS A 113 5.97 -14.89 16.32
CA LYS A 113 6.37 -13.50 16.34
C LYS A 113 5.50 -12.69 15.39
N TRP A 114 4.99 -11.59 15.91
CA TRP A 114 4.38 -10.53 15.10
C TRP A 114 5.34 -9.36 14.93
N THR A 115 5.41 -8.82 13.74
CA THR A 115 6.02 -7.53 13.47
C THR A 115 4.99 -6.64 12.81
N VAL A 116 4.71 -5.49 13.39
CA VAL A 116 3.78 -4.50 12.88
C VAL A 116 4.54 -3.22 12.55
N ILE A 117 4.36 -2.68 11.36
CA ILE A 117 4.91 -1.37 10.97
C ILE A 117 3.74 -0.48 10.57
N ILE A 118 3.60 0.66 11.23
CA ILE A 118 2.61 1.69 10.90
C ILE A 118 3.31 3.04 10.77
N GLY A 119 2.94 3.80 9.75
CA GLY A 119 3.53 5.12 9.57
C GLY A 119 3.13 5.85 8.30
N SER A 120 4.05 6.61 7.75
CA SER A 120 3.81 7.43 6.57
C SER A 120 4.16 6.76 5.25
N SER A 121 4.91 5.65 5.26
CA SER A 121 5.48 5.04 4.06
C SER A 121 4.47 4.26 3.23
N ASN A 122 4.26 4.68 1.99
CA ASN A 122 3.58 3.92 0.94
C ASN A 122 4.58 3.00 0.19
N ILE A 123 4.10 2.08 -0.63
CA ILE A 123 4.94 1.31 -1.56
C ILE A 123 5.24 2.16 -2.80
N THR A 124 6.06 3.18 -2.62
CA THR A 124 6.56 4.02 -3.70
C THR A 124 8.08 4.04 -3.67
N GLY A 125 8.73 4.19 -4.81
CA GLY A 125 10.20 4.17 -4.87
C GLY A 125 10.86 5.20 -3.95
N ARG A 126 10.24 6.37 -3.78
CA ARG A 126 10.74 7.43 -2.91
C ARG A 126 10.46 7.14 -1.43
N ALA A 127 9.24 6.73 -1.07
CA ALA A 127 8.90 6.40 0.31
C ALA A 127 9.73 5.23 0.86
N LEU A 128 10.05 4.27 -0.01
CA LEU A 128 10.90 3.14 0.38
C LEU A 128 12.37 3.52 0.62
N LYS A 129 12.90 4.55 -0.08
CA LYS A 129 14.36 4.75 -0.13
C LYS A 129 14.86 6.14 0.25
N THR A 130 14.14 7.20 -0.10
CA THR A 130 14.71 8.56 -0.09
C THR A 130 13.88 9.64 0.60
N ASN A 131 12.56 9.48 0.69
CA ASN A 131 11.74 10.45 1.40
C ASN A 131 12.03 10.43 2.89
N VAL A 132 11.79 11.57 3.54
CA VAL A 132 11.69 11.61 5.00
C VAL A 132 10.36 10.95 5.36
N GLU A 133 10.43 9.78 5.98
CA GLU A 133 9.30 9.00 6.42
C GLU A 133 9.48 8.64 7.89
N TRP A 134 8.37 8.57 8.62
CA TRP A 134 8.34 8.11 10.00
C TRP A 134 7.43 6.90 10.10
N ASN A 135 8.01 5.80 10.54
CA ASN A 135 7.27 4.56 10.78
C ASN A 135 7.63 4.02 12.16
N VAL A 136 6.65 3.51 12.87
CA VAL A 136 6.87 2.76 14.10
C VAL A 136 6.84 1.28 13.75
N LEU A 137 7.89 0.57 14.09
CA LEU A 137 7.96 -0.88 14.05
C LEU A 137 7.81 -1.40 15.46
N GLN A 138 6.88 -2.32 15.66
CA GLN A 138 6.70 -3.04 16.91
C GLN A 138 6.90 -4.53 16.68
N ASN A 139 7.82 -5.12 17.44
CA ASN A 139 8.00 -6.56 17.51
C ASN A 139 7.33 -7.11 18.76
N GLU A 140 6.64 -8.22 18.59
CA GLU A 140 6.01 -8.94 19.67
C GLU A 140 6.30 -10.43 19.54
N ASN A 141 6.87 -11.03 20.59
CA ASN A 141 7.05 -12.47 20.67
C ASN A 141 5.91 -13.05 21.50
N CYS A 142 5.11 -13.89 20.90
CA CYS A 142 4.05 -14.63 21.54
C CYS A 142 4.55 -16.05 21.85
N GLY A 143 4.16 -16.59 23.02
CA GLY A 143 4.34 -18.01 23.30
C GLY A 143 3.44 -18.87 22.41
N GLU A 144 3.64 -20.18 22.40
CA GLU A 144 2.74 -21.11 21.73
C GLU A 144 1.28 -20.88 22.16
N GLN A 145 0.37 -20.72 21.21
CA GLN A 145 -1.08 -20.51 21.43
C GLN A 145 -1.44 -19.23 22.22
N GLN A 146 -0.53 -18.27 22.32
CA GLN A 146 -0.83 -16.99 22.97
C GLN A 146 -1.34 -15.98 21.95
N GLU A 147 -2.50 -15.35 22.22
CA GLU A 147 -3.02 -14.26 21.37
C GLU A 147 -2.04 -13.09 21.33
N PRO A 148 -1.99 -12.36 20.20
CA PRO A 148 -1.21 -11.14 20.10
C PRO A 148 -1.64 -10.11 21.17
N GLY A 149 -0.71 -9.27 21.60
CA GLY A 149 -0.99 -8.18 22.53
C GLY A 149 -1.93 -7.14 21.96
N VAL A 150 -2.38 -6.24 22.83
CA VAL A 150 -3.47 -5.29 22.53
C VAL A 150 -3.21 -4.47 21.26
N PHE A 151 -1.97 -3.99 21.06
CA PHE A 151 -1.65 -3.17 19.88
C PHE A 151 -1.71 -3.99 18.60
N THR A 152 -1.03 -5.11 18.54
CA THR A 152 -1.02 -6.00 17.36
C THR A 152 -2.42 -6.48 17.03
N LYS A 153 -3.19 -6.88 18.05
CA LYS A 153 -4.60 -7.26 17.88
C LYS A 153 -5.43 -6.13 17.30
N SER A 154 -5.31 -4.91 17.82
CA SER A 154 -6.06 -3.76 17.30
C SER A 154 -5.75 -3.46 15.83
N VAL A 155 -4.50 -3.64 15.41
CA VAL A 155 -4.11 -3.43 14.01
C VAL A 155 -4.63 -4.55 13.11
N LEU A 156 -4.63 -5.80 13.61
CA LEU A 156 -5.22 -6.93 12.89
C LEU A 156 -6.73 -6.76 12.73
N ASP A 157 -7.43 -6.37 13.78
CA ASP A 157 -8.89 -6.15 13.77
C ASP A 157 -9.26 -5.01 12.80
N GLU A 158 -8.48 -3.93 12.76
CA GLU A 158 -8.68 -2.84 11.81
C GLU A 158 -8.40 -3.28 10.38
N PHE A 159 -7.31 -4.04 10.14
CA PHE A 159 -7.05 -4.61 8.81
C PHE A 159 -8.22 -5.48 8.36
N GLU A 160 -8.73 -6.36 9.22
CA GLU A 160 -9.83 -7.25 8.88
C GLU A 160 -11.14 -6.48 8.65
N THR A 161 -11.40 -5.44 9.44
CA THR A 161 -12.55 -4.55 9.23
C THR A 161 -12.51 -3.90 7.85
N LEU A 162 -11.36 -3.38 7.44
CA LEU A 162 -11.17 -2.82 6.11
C LEU A 162 -11.26 -3.89 5.01
N TRP A 163 -10.68 -5.06 5.25
CA TRP A 163 -10.64 -6.18 4.32
C TRP A 163 -12.02 -6.76 4.03
N GLN A 164 -12.88 -6.84 5.04
CA GLN A 164 -14.26 -7.32 4.92
C GLN A 164 -15.25 -6.21 4.52
N SER A 165 -14.79 -4.97 4.45
CA SER A 165 -15.63 -3.84 4.07
C SER A 165 -16.26 -4.08 2.69
N PRO A 166 -17.53 -3.67 2.48
CA PRO A 166 -18.18 -3.71 1.17
C PRO A 166 -17.48 -2.86 0.11
N TRP A 167 -16.57 -1.98 0.54
CA TRP A 167 -15.75 -1.14 -0.34
C TRP A 167 -14.44 -1.79 -0.76
N ALA A 168 -13.97 -2.84 -0.08
CA ALA A 168 -12.82 -3.66 -0.45
C ALA A 168 -13.24 -4.69 -1.52
N LYS A 169 -13.00 -4.35 -2.77
CA LYS A 169 -13.37 -5.18 -3.92
C LYS A 169 -12.25 -6.16 -4.26
N GLU A 170 -12.63 -7.40 -4.58
CA GLU A 170 -11.71 -8.36 -5.18
C GLU A 170 -11.12 -7.80 -6.47
N TYR A 171 -9.83 -8.06 -6.70
CA TYR A 171 -9.29 -7.84 -8.03
C TYR A 171 -9.97 -8.76 -9.03
N SER A 172 -10.39 -8.19 -10.16
CA SER A 172 -10.83 -8.96 -11.34
C SER A 172 -10.44 -8.22 -12.62
N ASP A 173 -10.46 -8.93 -13.74
CA ASP A 173 -10.21 -8.31 -15.05
C ASP A 173 -11.28 -7.27 -15.40
N GLU A 174 -12.54 -7.50 -15.01
CA GLU A 174 -13.64 -6.54 -15.19
C GLU A 174 -13.40 -5.27 -14.37
N PHE A 175 -12.90 -5.41 -13.11
CA PHE A 175 -12.51 -4.27 -12.31
C PHE A 175 -11.40 -3.47 -13.00
N LEU A 176 -10.38 -4.16 -13.52
CA LEU A 176 -9.24 -3.53 -14.19
C LEU A 176 -9.67 -2.77 -15.44
N ILE A 177 -10.56 -3.34 -16.26
CA ILE A 177 -11.13 -2.68 -17.46
C ILE A 177 -11.89 -1.41 -17.05
N SER A 178 -12.78 -1.54 -16.07
CA SER A 178 -13.58 -0.40 -15.56
C SER A 178 -12.69 0.72 -15.01
N TYR A 179 -11.61 0.36 -14.31
CA TYR A 179 -10.67 1.33 -13.77
C TYR A 179 -9.85 2.02 -14.88
N ARG A 180 -9.44 1.29 -15.92
CA ARG A 180 -8.78 1.88 -17.10
C ARG A 180 -9.69 2.88 -17.82
N ASP A 181 -10.97 2.56 -17.98
CA ASP A 181 -11.96 3.44 -18.59
C ASP A 181 -12.20 4.70 -17.75
N TYR A 182 -12.30 4.54 -16.42
CA TYR A 182 -12.40 5.67 -15.50
C TYR A 182 -11.19 6.62 -15.65
N LEU A 183 -9.96 6.09 -15.62
CA LEU A 183 -8.74 6.90 -15.78
C LEU A 183 -8.68 7.60 -17.14
N ALA A 184 -9.18 6.97 -18.22
CA ALA A 184 -9.24 7.60 -19.52
C ALA A 184 -10.23 8.80 -19.53
N LYS A 185 -11.35 8.70 -18.81
CA LYS A 185 -12.30 9.80 -18.63
C LYS A 185 -11.68 10.93 -17.81
N VAL A 186 -11.06 10.63 -16.67
CA VAL A 186 -10.39 11.64 -15.83
C VAL A 186 -9.34 12.42 -16.63
N LYS A 187 -8.47 11.74 -17.37
CA LYS A 187 -7.46 12.38 -18.23
C LYS A 187 -8.07 13.28 -19.32
N ARG A 188 -9.21 12.89 -19.89
CA ARG A 188 -9.92 13.73 -20.88
C ARG A 188 -10.45 15.02 -20.24
N HIS A 189 -11.06 14.92 -19.04
CA HIS A 189 -11.55 16.08 -18.30
C HIS A 189 -10.42 17.05 -17.93
N GLN A 190 -9.33 16.55 -17.34
CA GLN A 190 -8.17 17.35 -16.98
C GLN A 190 -7.56 18.09 -18.20
N LYS A 191 -7.51 17.42 -19.37
CA LYS A 191 -7.04 18.04 -20.62
C LYS A 191 -8.00 19.10 -21.15
N GLN A 192 -9.30 18.96 -20.94
CA GLN A 192 -10.30 19.96 -21.31
C GLN A 192 -10.21 21.19 -20.40
N GLU A 193 -10.12 20.98 -19.08
CA GLU A 193 -9.97 22.07 -18.11
C GLU A 193 -8.69 22.87 -18.33
N SER A 194 -7.56 22.21 -18.56
CA SER A 194 -6.30 22.88 -18.84
C SER A 194 -6.36 23.71 -20.13
N LYS A 195 -7.06 23.25 -21.18
CA LYS A 195 -7.26 24.04 -22.40
C LYS A 195 -8.15 25.27 -22.15
N LEU A 196 -9.23 25.11 -21.35
CA LEU A 196 -10.10 26.24 -20.99
C LEU A 196 -9.32 27.29 -20.18
N TYR A 197 -8.56 26.86 -19.18
CA TYR A 197 -7.72 27.74 -18.36
C TYR A 197 -6.72 28.51 -19.22
N PHE A 198 -6.04 27.85 -20.14
CA PHE A 198 -5.10 28.50 -21.07
C PHE A 198 -5.81 29.53 -21.97
N HIS A 199 -7.00 29.22 -22.46
CA HIS A 199 -7.77 30.16 -23.30
C HIS A 199 -8.24 31.37 -22.52
N THR A 200 -8.70 31.19 -21.30
CA THR A 200 -9.16 32.28 -20.42
C THR A 200 -7.99 33.20 -20.00
N THR A 201 -6.84 32.62 -19.68
CA THR A 201 -5.65 33.37 -19.30
C THR A 201 -5.08 34.17 -20.47
N VAL A 202 -5.05 33.61 -21.68
CA VAL A 202 -4.58 34.32 -22.89
C VAL A 202 -5.52 35.46 -23.28
N LEU A 203 -6.84 35.30 -23.04
CA LEU A 203 -7.81 36.38 -23.31
C LEU A 203 -7.66 37.55 -22.31
N GLN A 204 -7.39 37.25 -21.03
CA GLN A 204 -7.19 38.27 -20.00
C GLN A 204 -5.90 39.09 -20.20
N THR A 205 -4.86 38.49 -20.78
CA THR A 205 -3.60 39.23 -21.10
C THR A 205 -3.69 40.11 -22.32
N LYS A 206 -4.77 40.00 -23.13
CA LYS A 206 -4.99 40.83 -24.33
C LYS A 206 -5.89 42.04 -24.10
N ILE A 207 -6.38 42.28 -22.87
CA ILE A 207 -7.14 43.47 -22.55
C ILE A 207 -6.14 44.60 -22.26
N PRO A 208 -6.06 45.69 -23.07
CA PRO A 208 -5.22 46.85 -22.73
C PRO A 208 -5.73 47.44 -21.42
N ARG A 209 -4.84 47.68 -20.48
CA ARG A 209 -5.17 48.50 -19.30
C ARG A 209 -5.37 49.94 -19.74
N PRO A 210 -6.39 50.64 -19.23
CA PRO A 210 -6.60 52.05 -19.53
C PRO A 210 -5.50 52.96 -19.04
#